data_0a00634ea4b800b91843ca741df646b4
#
_entry.id   0a00634ea4b800b91843ca741df646b4
#
_cell.length_a   1.000
_cell.length_b   1.000
_cell.length_c   1.000
_cell.angle_alpha   90.00
_cell.angle_beta   90.00
_cell.angle_gamma   90.00
#
_symmetry.space_group_name_H-M   'P 1'
#
loop_
_entity.id
_entity.type
_entity.pdbx_description
1 polymer ?
#
loop_
_entity_poly.entity_id
_entity_poly.type
_entity_poly.pdbx_seq_one_letter_code
_entity_poly.pdbx_strand_id
1 'polypeptide(L)'
;MARYRIAFVAILALMTIPLVAFAGGWAIASFDEVPDEFEAGVTYDLEYTVLQHGETPVDVDGSEVRIFDSDGTVTEFGAVATGQPGRYSVAVTFPEPGSWHWEVTLGVFEAHDMGTVEVAAAAAAVATPDSGSMLRWILPAALILVMAVLAVQVAELARNRRTGTGRVSRPARAD
;
A
#
# COMPACT_ATOMS: atom_id res chain seq x y z
N MET A 1 -16.31 -22.36 75.31
CA MET A 1 -14.99 -21.77 74.93
C MET A 1 -14.44 -22.41 73.61
N ALA A 2 -14.60 -23.71 73.37
CA ALA A 2 -14.09 -24.33 72.18
C ALA A 2 -14.69 -23.77 70.81
N ARG A 3 -15.99 -23.45 70.84
CA ARG A 3 -16.71 -22.89 69.65
C ARG A 3 -16.11 -21.56 69.19
N TYR A 4 -15.74 -20.69 70.10
CA TYR A 4 -15.14 -19.37 69.70
C TYR A 4 -13.70 -19.50 69.21
N ARG A 5 -12.96 -20.51 69.68
CA ARG A 5 -11.61 -20.80 69.14
C ARG A 5 -11.65 -21.30 67.75
N ILE A 6 -12.60 -22.17 67.41
CA ILE A 6 -12.80 -22.66 66.05
C ILE A 6 -13.22 -21.53 65.12
N ALA A 7 -14.18 -20.68 65.56
CA ALA A 7 -14.62 -19.53 64.78
C ALA A 7 -13.46 -18.52 64.55
N PHE A 8 -12.64 -18.27 65.55
CA PHE A 8 -11.49 -17.37 65.42
C PHE A 8 -10.42 -17.92 64.46
N VAL A 9 -10.12 -19.21 64.50
CA VAL A 9 -9.19 -19.86 63.56
C VAL A 9 -9.73 -19.84 62.12
N ALA A 10 -11.04 -20.05 61.96
CA ALA A 10 -11.67 -20.02 60.64
C ALA A 10 -11.64 -18.60 60.02
N ILE A 11 -11.88 -17.56 60.81
CA ILE A 11 -11.77 -16.15 60.38
C ILE A 11 -10.31 -15.81 60.05
N LEU A 12 -9.35 -16.25 60.85
CA LEU A 12 -7.94 -16.01 60.56
C LEU A 12 -7.48 -16.72 59.29
N ALA A 13 -7.95 -17.94 59.08
CA ALA A 13 -7.68 -18.70 57.83
C ALA A 13 -8.31 -18.03 56.58
N LEU A 14 -9.47 -17.42 56.73
CA LEU A 14 -10.13 -16.68 55.62
C LEU A 14 -9.38 -15.41 55.26
N MET A 15 -8.74 -14.75 56.26
CA MET A 15 -7.94 -13.55 56.03
C MET A 15 -6.56 -13.83 55.39
N THR A 16 -6.11 -15.07 55.36
CA THR A 16 -4.84 -15.48 54.74
C THR A 16 -5.00 -15.89 53.27
N ILE A 17 -6.23 -15.93 52.72
CA ILE A 17 -6.43 -16.12 51.29
C ILE A 17 -5.92 -14.85 50.62
N PRO A 18 -4.82 -14.91 49.84
CA PRO A 18 -4.40 -13.73 49.09
C PRO A 18 -5.53 -13.41 48.08
N LEU A 19 -6.25 -12.34 48.34
CA LEU A 19 -7.03 -11.68 47.30
C LEU A 19 -5.99 -11.24 46.28
N VAL A 20 -5.86 -12.02 45.20
CA VAL A 20 -5.16 -11.56 44.01
C VAL A 20 -6.02 -10.38 43.52
N ALA A 21 -5.72 -9.20 44.05
CA ALA A 21 -6.21 -7.97 43.48
C ALA A 21 -5.54 -7.91 42.08
N PHE A 22 -6.29 -8.24 41.06
CA PHE A 22 -5.95 -7.76 39.72
C PHE A 22 -6.07 -6.23 39.84
N ALA A 23 -4.98 -5.59 40.20
CA ALA A 23 -4.83 -4.15 39.99
C ALA A 23 -4.83 -4.00 38.47
N GLY A 24 -6.00 -3.70 37.87
CA GLY A 24 -6.18 -3.57 36.45
C GLY A 24 -5.19 -2.54 35.92
N GLY A 25 -4.10 -3.04 35.37
CA GLY A 25 -3.21 -2.20 34.58
C GLY A 25 -3.92 -1.83 33.29
N TRP A 26 -3.75 -0.61 32.85
CA TRP A 26 -4.16 -0.19 31.52
C TRP A 26 -2.91 0.10 30.67
N ALA A 27 -3.04 -0.08 29.38
CA ALA A 27 -1.99 0.24 28.42
C ALA A 27 -2.60 0.98 27.23
N ILE A 28 -1.77 1.70 26.51
CA ILE A 28 -2.12 2.37 25.26
C ILE A 28 -1.12 1.97 24.19
N ALA A 29 -1.54 2.02 22.93
CA ALA A 29 -0.66 2.05 21.79
C ALA A 29 -0.37 3.51 21.41
N SER A 30 0.91 3.83 21.20
CA SER A 30 1.32 5.15 20.71
C SER A 30 2.06 4.93 19.40
N PHE A 31 1.46 5.33 18.28
CA PHE A 31 2.10 5.27 16.97
C PHE A 31 3.16 6.35 16.85
N ASP A 32 4.28 6.02 16.22
CA ASP A 32 5.38 6.96 15.96
C ASP A 32 4.98 7.99 14.92
N GLU A 33 4.39 7.49 13.83
CA GLU A 33 3.91 8.28 12.71
C GLU A 33 2.65 7.62 12.14
N VAL A 34 1.60 8.42 11.95
CA VAL A 34 0.38 7.99 11.28
C VAL A 34 0.23 8.88 10.04
N PRO A 35 0.01 8.31 8.84
CA PRO A 35 -0.23 9.10 7.65
C PRO A 35 -1.40 10.08 7.83
N ASP A 36 -1.26 11.28 7.27
CA ASP A 36 -2.35 12.27 7.28
C ASP A 36 -3.56 11.79 6.47
N GLU A 37 -3.32 10.91 5.49
CA GLU A 37 -4.35 10.34 4.61
C GLU A 37 -4.02 8.88 4.29
N PHE A 38 -5.03 8.02 4.38
CA PHE A 38 -4.95 6.63 3.95
C PHE A 38 -5.64 6.46 2.60
N GLU A 39 -5.06 5.62 1.73
CA GLU A 39 -5.62 5.24 0.43
C GLU A 39 -6.01 3.77 0.44
N ALA A 40 -7.17 3.44 -0.15
CA ALA A 40 -7.64 2.07 -0.26
C ALA A 40 -6.70 1.20 -1.10
N GLY A 41 -6.45 -0.03 -0.62
CA GLY A 41 -5.57 -1.00 -1.30
C GLY A 41 -4.08 -0.71 -1.14
N VAL A 42 -3.68 0.36 -0.45
CA VAL A 42 -2.27 0.66 -0.11
C VAL A 42 -1.93 0.03 1.23
N THR A 43 -0.76 -0.61 1.30
CA THR A 43 -0.25 -1.16 2.56
C THR A 43 0.65 -0.13 3.23
N TYR A 44 0.39 0.13 4.51
CA TYR A 44 1.14 1.04 5.37
C TYR A 44 1.88 0.26 6.42
N ASP A 45 3.20 0.39 6.45
CA ASP A 45 4.05 -0.15 7.52
C ASP A 45 4.07 0.86 8.67
N LEU A 46 3.38 0.54 9.75
CA LEU A 46 3.24 1.41 10.92
C LEU A 46 4.05 0.84 12.08
N GLU A 47 4.66 1.72 12.86
CA GLU A 47 5.32 1.35 14.11
C GLU A 47 4.64 2.03 15.29
N TYR A 48 4.50 1.29 16.40
CA TYR A 48 3.93 1.81 17.63
C TYR A 48 4.61 1.22 18.86
N THR A 49 4.47 1.93 19.99
CA THR A 49 4.94 1.48 21.29
C THR A 49 3.76 1.26 22.21
N VAL A 50 3.71 0.10 22.87
CA VAL A 50 2.76 -0.20 23.93
C VAL A 50 3.29 0.38 25.23
N LEU A 51 2.52 1.29 25.83
CA LEU A 51 2.89 1.99 27.04
C LEU A 51 1.92 1.63 28.17
N GLN A 52 2.42 0.93 29.20
CA GLN A 52 1.67 0.72 30.42
C GLN A 52 1.58 2.04 31.20
N HIS A 53 0.38 2.37 31.65
CA HIS A 53 0.05 3.65 32.33
C HIS A 53 0.41 4.90 31.48
N GLY A 54 0.57 4.72 30.16
CA GLY A 54 0.93 5.79 29.24
C GLY A 54 2.39 6.23 29.29
N GLU A 55 3.25 5.55 30.06
CA GLU A 55 4.63 6.00 30.28
C GLU A 55 5.67 4.89 30.06
N THR A 56 5.39 3.68 30.52
CA THR A 56 6.40 2.61 30.57
C THR A 56 6.22 1.64 29.40
N PRO A 57 7.20 1.49 28.50
CA PRO A 57 7.14 0.46 27.45
C PRO A 57 7.00 -0.94 28.05
N VAL A 58 6.06 -1.73 27.52
CA VAL A 58 5.77 -3.08 27.98
C VAL A 58 5.55 -4.01 26.79
N ASP A 59 6.20 -5.17 26.85
CA ASP A 59 5.97 -6.23 25.86
C ASP A 59 4.63 -6.93 26.16
N VAL A 60 3.86 -7.15 25.10
CA VAL A 60 2.58 -7.86 25.16
C VAL A 60 2.57 -8.99 24.13
N ASP A 61 1.92 -10.08 24.47
CA ASP A 61 1.73 -11.20 23.54
C ASP A 61 0.49 -10.97 22.68
N GLY A 62 0.59 -11.24 21.38
CA GLY A 62 -0.54 -11.21 20.47
C GLY A 62 -1.12 -9.80 20.24
N SER A 63 -0.24 -8.80 20.07
CA SER A 63 -0.69 -7.47 19.66
C SER A 63 -1.07 -7.47 18.20
N GLU A 64 -2.21 -6.87 17.87
CA GLU A 64 -2.80 -6.82 16.53
C GLU A 64 -3.47 -5.46 16.33
N VAL A 65 -3.48 -5.00 15.08
CA VAL A 65 -4.34 -3.89 14.67
C VAL A 65 -5.60 -4.48 14.03
N ARG A 66 -6.76 -4.01 14.48
CA ARG A 66 -8.07 -4.38 13.96
C ARG A 66 -8.71 -3.19 13.29
N ILE A 67 -9.24 -3.40 12.11
CA ILE A 67 -10.05 -2.40 11.41
C ILE A 67 -11.47 -2.93 11.24
N PHE A 68 -12.43 -2.02 11.35
CA PHE A 68 -13.86 -2.32 11.26
C PHE A 68 -14.49 -1.47 10.16
N ASP A 69 -15.20 -2.11 9.25
CA ASP A 69 -16.00 -1.41 8.25
C ASP A 69 -17.32 -0.87 8.85
N SER A 70 -18.12 -0.21 8.02
CA SER A 70 -19.42 0.33 8.41
C SER A 70 -20.44 -0.75 8.82
N ASP A 71 -20.23 -2.00 8.40
CA ASP A 71 -21.10 -3.14 8.71
C ASP A 71 -20.62 -3.90 9.95
N GLY A 72 -19.49 -3.49 10.51
CA GLY A 72 -18.86 -4.12 11.67
C GLY A 72 -18.04 -5.36 11.33
N THR A 73 -17.69 -5.56 10.05
CA THR A 73 -16.78 -6.64 9.65
C THR A 73 -15.36 -6.28 10.08
N VAL A 74 -14.66 -7.23 10.69
CA VAL A 74 -13.33 -7.04 11.25
C VAL A 74 -12.28 -7.63 10.33
N THR A 75 -11.22 -6.87 10.11
CA THR A 75 -9.97 -7.38 9.53
C THR A 75 -8.84 -7.18 10.53
N GLU A 76 -8.05 -8.22 10.78
CA GLU A 76 -6.98 -8.25 11.80
C GLU A 76 -5.62 -8.31 11.12
N PHE A 77 -4.66 -7.52 11.65
CA PHE A 77 -3.28 -7.46 11.20
C PHE A 77 -2.36 -7.73 12.39
N GLY A 78 -1.69 -8.88 12.39
CA GLY A 78 -0.75 -9.25 13.46
C GLY A 78 0.48 -8.35 13.46
N ALA A 79 0.82 -7.82 14.62
CA ALA A 79 2.01 -7.01 14.79
C ALA A 79 3.22 -7.88 15.19
N VAL A 80 4.41 -7.43 14.80
CA VAL A 80 5.68 -8.09 15.05
C VAL A 80 6.54 -7.23 15.97
N ALA A 81 7.05 -7.81 17.08
CA ALA A 81 7.96 -7.12 17.97
C ALA A 81 9.27 -6.77 17.24
N THR A 82 9.72 -5.51 17.37
CA THR A 82 10.94 -5.01 16.71
C THR A 82 12.23 -5.36 17.45
N GLY A 83 12.12 -5.95 18.64
CA GLY A 83 13.24 -6.25 19.55
C GLY A 83 13.59 -5.10 20.51
N GLN A 84 12.90 -3.98 20.44
CA GLN A 84 12.91 -2.94 21.46
C GLN A 84 11.73 -3.15 22.42
N PRO A 85 11.88 -2.87 23.73
CA PRO A 85 10.82 -3.07 24.70
C PRO A 85 9.53 -2.34 24.30
N GLY A 86 8.42 -3.06 24.25
CA GLY A 86 7.09 -2.54 23.94
C GLY A 86 6.89 -2.08 22.50
N ARG A 87 7.86 -2.26 21.61
CA ARG A 87 7.81 -1.72 20.24
C ARG A 87 7.43 -2.77 19.21
N TYR A 88 6.46 -2.43 18.36
CA TYR A 88 5.89 -3.31 17.35
C TYR A 88 5.82 -2.63 15.98
N SER A 89 5.90 -3.43 14.94
CA SER A 89 5.58 -3.02 13.57
C SER A 89 4.42 -3.84 13.03
N VAL A 90 3.59 -3.23 12.19
CA VAL A 90 2.42 -3.86 11.57
C VAL A 90 2.19 -3.30 10.18
N ALA A 91 1.86 -4.18 9.24
CA ALA A 91 1.46 -3.80 7.88
C ALA A 91 -0.07 -3.76 7.80
N VAL A 92 -0.66 -2.57 7.66
CA VAL A 92 -2.11 -2.36 7.62
C VAL A 92 -2.54 -1.98 6.21
N THR A 93 -3.64 -2.57 5.73
CA THR A 93 -4.24 -2.25 4.43
C THR A 93 -5.74 -2.07 4.60
N PHE A 94 -6.25 -0.89 4.24
CA PHE A 94 -7.69 -0.66 4.16
C PHE A 94 -8.18 -1.12 2.79
N PRO A 95 -9.09 -2.11 2.69
CA PRO A 95 -9.45 -2.70 1.39
C PRO A 95 -10.26 -1.76 0.48
N GLU A 96 -11.08 -0.90 1.06
CA GLU A 96 -12.03 -0.04 0.35
C GLU A 96 -11.98 1.39 0.88
N PRO A 97 -12.34 2.41 0.07
CA PRO A 97 -12.46 3.78 0.53
C PRO A 97 -13.68 3.94 1.43
N GLY A 98 -13.60 4.86 2.38
CA GLY A 98 -14.67 5.17 3.31
C GLY A 98 -14.19 5.37 4.73
N SER A 99 -15.12 5.37 5.67
CA SER A 99 -14.87 5.59 7.10
C SER A 99 -14.62 4.24 7.79
N TRP A 100 -13.48 4.12 8.44
CA TRP A 100 -13.04 2.92 9.14
C TRP A 100 -12.76 3.22 10.61
N HIS A 101 -13.34 2.44 11.50
CA HIS A 101 -12.94 2.42 12.90
C HIS A 101 -11.74 1.47 13.07
N TRP A 102 -10.80 1.81 13.93
CA TRP A 102 -9.65 0.94 14.19
C TRP A 102 -9.23 0.94 15.66
N GLU A 103 -8.65 -0.17 16.09
CA GLU A 103 -8.15 -0.38 17.44
C GLU A 103 -6.86 -1.21 17.43
N VAL A 104 -6.12 -1.15 18.52
CA VAL A 104 -4.95 -2.01 18.78
C VAL A 104 -5.24 -2.93 19.95
N THR A 105 -5.15 -4.25 19.76
CA THR A 105 -5.22 -5.20 20.86
C THR A 105 -3.89 -5.23 21.59
N LEU A 106 -3.94 -5.26 22.91
CA LEU A 106 -2.78 -5.12 23.78
C LEU A 106 -2.61 -6.34 24.71
N GLY A 107 -2.77 -7.54 24.17
CA GLY A 107 -2.63 -8.80 24.89
C GLY A 107 -3.62 -8.93 26.03
N VAL A 108 -3.13 -8.87 27.28
CA VAL A 108 -3.98 -8.99 28.47
C VAL A 108 -4.67 -7.68 28.89
N PHE A 109 -4.30 -6.57 28.27
CA PHE A 109 -4.94 -5.28 28.49
C PHE A 109 -6.17 -5.12 27.59
N GLU A 110 -7.03 -4.17 27.94
CA GLU A 110 -8.12 -3.76 27.06
C GLU A 110 -7.58 -3.19 25.74
N ALA A 111 -8.28 -3.44 24.64
CA ALA A 111 -7.92 -2.88 23.34
C ALA A 111 -7.92 -1.35 23.38
N HIS A 112 -6.95 -0.73 22.74
CA HIS A 112 -6.84 0.71 22.65
C HIS A 112 -7.56 1.19 21.39
N ASP A 113 -8.66 1.92 21.60
CA ASP A 113 -9.44 2.55 20.55
C ASP A 113 -8.65 3.70 19.91
N MET A 114 -8.39 3.61 18.64
CA MET A 114 -7.68 4.62 17.84
C MET A 114 -8.65 5.60 17.14
N GLY A 115 -9.97 5.38 17.30
CA GLY A 115 -10.99 6.19 16.69
C GLY A 115 -11.30 5.81 15.23
N THR A 116 -11.62 6.81 14.43
CA THR A 116 -12.07 6.61 13.06
C THR A 116 -11.16 7.36 12.09
N VAL A 117 -10.85 6.72 10.95
CA VAL A 117 -10.07 7.30 9.85
C VAL A 117 -10.90 7.31 8.57
N GLU A 118 -10.69 8.34 7.76
CA GLU A 118 -11.23 8.40 6.40
C GLU A 118 -10.19 7.89 5.42
N VAL A 119 -10.58 6.90 4.62
CA VAL A 119 -9.73 6.26 3.62
C VAL A 119 -10.14 6.74 2.24
N ALA A 120 -9.22 7.39 1.54
CA ALA A 120 -9.45 7.89 0.19
C ALA A 120 -9.48 6.73 -0.82
N ALA A 121 -10.18 6.94 -1.93
CA ALA A 121 -10.05 6.03 -3.06
C ALA A 121 -8.61 6.09 -3.59
N ALA A 122 -8.01 4.91 -3.86
CA ALA A 122 -6.70 4.87 -4.50
C ALA A 122 -6.70 5.75 -5.74
N ALA A 123 -5.72 6.64 -5.85
CA ALA A 123 -5.56 7.46 -7.04
C ALA A 123 -5.49 6.52 -8.23
N ALA A 124 -6.48 6.59 -9.13
CA ALA A 124 -6.46 5.80 -10.34
C ALA A 124 -5.11 6.08 -11.00
N ALA A 125 -4.27 5.05 -11.14
CA ALA A 125 -3.00 5.19 -11.84
C ALA A 125 -3.34 5.83 -13.17
N VAL A 126 -3.01 7.11 -13.34
CA VAL A 126 -3.14 7.82 -14.61
C VAL A 126 -2.25 7.00 -15.53
N ALA A 127 -2.88 6.16 -16.37
CA ALA A 127 -2.17 5.43 -17.39
C ALA A 127 -1.50 6.51 -18.23
N THR A 128 -0.23 6.78 -17.96
CA THR A 128 0.59 7.63 -18.82
C THR A 128 0.47 7.00 -20.18
N PRO A 129 -0.09 7.70 -21.19
CA PRO A 129 -0.18 7.12 -22.52
C PRO A 129 1.24 6.71 -22.89
N ASP A 130 1.42 5.42 -23.14
CA ASP A 130 2.72 4.85 -23.48
C ASP A 130 3.26 5.59 -24.72
N SER A 131 4.11 6.61 -24.43
CA SER A 131 4.75 7.43 -25.47
C SER A 131 5.59 6.57 -26.44
N GLY A 132 5.92 5.34 -26.04
CA GLY A 132 6.56 4.33 -26.88
C GLY A 132 5.64 3.79 -27.98
N SER A 133 4.33 3.79 -27.78
CA SER A 133 3.39 3.25 -28.75
C SER A 133 3.28 4.14 -29.99
N MET A 134 3.33 5.46 -29.88
CA MET A 134 3.33 6.35 -31.04
C MET A 134 4.62 6.24 -31.87
N LEU A 135 5.77 6.15 -31.20
CA LEU A 135 7.06 6.00 -31.89
C LEU A 135 7.14 4.70 -32.70
N ARG A 136 6.47 3.66 -32.25
CA ARG A 136 6.40 2.36 -32.90
C ARG A 136 5.69 2.41 -34.26
N TRP A 137 4.77 3.33 -34.47
CA TRP A 137 4.05 3.54 -35.75
C TRP A 137 4.66 4.63 -36.59
N ILE A 138 5.34 5.62 -36.04
CA ILE A 138 5.99 6.71 -36.79
C ILE A 138 7.15 6.18 -37.62
N LEU A 139 7.99 5.28 -37.09
CA LEU A 139 9.12 4.71 -37.82
C LEU A 139 8.74 3.95 -39.09
N PRO A 140 7.79 2.99 -39.08
CA PRO A 140 7.38 2.31 -40.32
C PRO A 140 6.66 3.26 -41.30
N ALA A 141 5.88 4.22 -40.83
CA ALA A 141 5.21 5.19 -41.68
C ALA A 141 6.22 6.10 -42.42
N ALA A 142 7.26 6.58 -41.72
CA ALA A 142 8.34 7.36 -42.32
C ALA A 142 9.14 6.55 -43.33
N LEU A 143 9.40 5.29 -43.07
CA LEU A 143 10.10 4.40 -43.98
C LEU A 143 9.30 4.17 -45.31
N ILE A 144 7.98 3.95 -45.19
CA ILE A 144 7.08 3.80 -46.32
C ILE A 144 7.08 5.08 -47.18
N LEU A 145 7.03 6.26 -46.56
CA LEU A 145 7.08 7.55 -47.26
C LEU A 145 8.38 7.73 -48.04
N VAL A 146 9.52 7.43 -47.42
CA VAL A 146 10.84 7.50 -48.10
C VAL A 146 10.92 6.54 -49.28
N MET A 147 10.43 5.31 -49.11
CA MET A 147 10.41 4.32 -50.20
C MET A 147 9.50 4.77 -51.38
N ALA A 148 8.36 5.39 -51.09
CA ALA A 148 7.46 5.92 -52.11
C ALA A 148 8.11 7.07 -52.90
N VAL A 149 8.81 8.00 -52.22
CA VAL A 149 9.53 9.09 -52.88
C VAL A 149 10.67 8.57 -53.77
N LEU A 150 11.44 7.59 -53.29
CA LEU A 150 12.50 6.95 -54.08
C LEU A 150 11.95 6.25 -55.32
N ALA A 151 10.82 5.54 -55.21
CA ALA A 151 10.18 4.86 -56.32
C ALA A 151 9.73 5.86 -57.40
N VAL A 152 9.18 7.02 -57.02
CA VAL A 152 8.82 8.09 -57.99
C VAL A 152 10.06 8.64 -58.67
N GLN A 153 11.14 8.92 -57.96
CA GLN A 153 12.39 9.42 -58.58
C GLN A 153 13.00 8.44 -59.56
N VAL A 154 13.03 7.14 -59.23
CA VAL A 154 13.51 6.09 -60.12
C VAL A 154 12.65 5.99 -61.36
N ALA A 155 11.33 6.12 -61.24
CA ALA A 155 10.39 6.09 -62.37
C ALA A 155 10.59 7.30 -63.28
N GLU A 156 10.84 8.50 -62.75
CA GLU A 156 11.16 9.71 -63.54
C GLU A 156 12.49 9.61 -64.29
N LEU A 157 13.54 9.08 -63.65
CA LEU A 157 14.82 8.83 -64.28
C LEU A 157 14.71 7.81 -65.43
N ALA A 158 13.90 6.76 -65.26
CA ALA A 158 13.64 5.76 -66.27
C ALA A 158 12.87 6.36 -67.47
N ARG A 159 11.91 7.25 -67.25
CA ARG A 159 11.19 7.99 -68.33
C ARG A 159 12.14 8.90 -69.11
N ASN A 160 12.98 9.70 -68.46
CA ASN A 160 13.92 10.60 -69.07
C ASN A 160 14.97 9.87 -69.93
N ARG A 161 15.39 8.69 -69.55
CA ARG A 161 16.29 7.86 -70.36
C ARG A 161 15.62 7.34 -71.61
N ARG A 162 14.31 7.07 -71.64
CA ARG A 162 13.55 6.61 -72.78
C ARG A 162 13.30 7.72 -73.78
N THR A 163 13.19 8.97 -73.34
CA THR A 163 12.95 10.12 -74.28
C THR A 163 14.23 10.68 -74.85
N GLY A 164 15.41 10.38 -74.32
CA GLY A 164 16.72 10.89 -74.76
C GLY A 164 17.33 10.13 -75.94
N THR A 165 16.82 8.94 -76.32
CA THR A 165 17.42 8.09 -77.43
C THR A 165 16.80 8.29 -78.76
N GLY A 166 15.94 9.31 -79.00
CA GLY A 166 15.18 9.50 -80.26
C GLY A 166 15.71 10.58 -81.20
N ARG A 167 16.87 11.18 -80.95
CA ARG A 167 17.39 12.23 -81.89
C ARG A 167 18.66 11.79 -82.61
N VAL A 168 18.53 10.83 -83.51
CA VAL A 168 19.58 10.57 -84.49
C VAL A 168 19.40 11.59 -85.61
N SER A 169 20.35 12.50 -85.71
CA SER A 169 20.45 13.50 -86.75
C SER A 169 20.64 12.79 -88.13
N ARG A 170 19.75 13.05 -89.09
CA ARG A 170 19.86 12.62 -90.50
C ARG A 170 20.87 13.53 -91.16
N PRO A 171 21.94 13.03 -91.81
CA PRO A 171 22.86 13.89 -92.53
C PRO A 171 22.22 14.42 -93.84
N ALA A 172 22.45 15.71 -94.11
CA ALA A 172 22.04 16.39 -95.31
C ALA A 172 22.85 15.85 -96.51
N ARG A 173 22.16 15.52 -97.61
CA ARG A 173 22.72 15.10 -98.88
C ARG A 173 22.96 16.36 -99.71
N ALA A 174 24.21 16.60 -100.06
CA ALA A 174 24.60 17.63 -100.99
C ALA A 174 24.45 17.08 -102.43
N ASP A 175 23.83 17.89 -103.27
CA ASP A 175 24.03 17.94 -104.73
C ASP A 175 24.39 19.35 -105.13
#